data_7b5c415f5ea01256459a8507b57a1b40
#
_entry.id   7b5c415f5ea01256459a8507b57a1b40
#
_cell.length_a   1.000
_cell.length_b   1.000
_cell.length_c   1.000
_cell.angle_alpha   90.00
_cell.angle_beta   90.00
_cell.angle_gamma   90.00
#
_symmetry.space_group_name_H-M   'P 1'
#
loop_
_entity.id
_entity.type
_entity.pdbx_description
1 polymer ?
#
loop_
_entity_poly.entity_id
_entity_poly.type
_entity_poly.pdbx_seq_one_letter_code
_entity_poly.pdbx_strand_id
1 'polypeptide(L)'
;MRTLVTQWADRLALTSDDPAKQELLELFERAYNDLVTTSPAAPPWESVRQVLRDEVIGTETWMVNSLPAGRDPVGTPFRLPNNILIGGNMLGRGVTVEGLAVTYITRRATRDTNADTMEQRARWFGYKEGYLDVCRIYLTSQLRDDYTQLLQHEDDFWDALDRTHRQGLSVRDWPRLLRLNVATGVRPTRTNVASFRQFRPEGWYVQNRLVEEESRASSNVGVARGFFERRPTEARTFGNVTHLVLERCPTEELISDLLARVDTVGTDWESTYVVEYLARLVVGGRLPSLDVLLMVEGRARERAKSGGRVNPMQGRSPGRAPADPQYYPGDDNLHGGAPQLQVHIIQMRGGEVTQEVTTTAFALYIPQNDTRFDLRYVVRDPQ
;
A
#
# COMPACT_ATOMS: atom_id res chain seq x y z
N MET A 1 -7.01 -10.71 36.29
CA MET A 1 -6.77 -9.29 36.61
C MET A 1 -7.26 -8.90 38.00
N ARG A 2 -8.53 -9.08 38.38
CA ARG A 2 -8.99 -8.78 39.78
C ARG A 2 -8.09 -9.40 40.83
N THR A 3 -7.83 -10.71 40.74
CA THR A 3 -6.94 -11.44 41.66
C THR A 3 -5.55 -10.81 41.72
N LEU A 4 -5.03 -10.37 40.60
CA LEU A 4 -3.70 -9.74 40.50
C LEU A 4 -3.70 -8.37 41.23
N VAL A 5 -4.71 -7.53 41.00
CA VAL A 5 -4.85 -6.23 41.67
C VAL A 5 -4.95 -6.43 43.21
N THR A 6 -5.73 -7.41 43.65
CA THR A 6 -5.82 -7.75 45.08
C THR A 6 -4.46 -8.21 45.65
N GLN A 7 -3.76 -9.12 44.94
CA GLN A 7 -2.44 -9.58 45.35
C GLN A 7 -1.42 -8.44 45.42
N TRP A 8 -1.48 -7.48 44.51
CA TRP A 8 -0.60 -6.31 44.55
C TRP A 8 -0.90 -5.40 45.74
N ALA A 9 -2.21 -5.17 46.03
CA ALA A 9 -2.63 -4.42 47.23
C ALA A 9 -2.14 -5.08 48.53
N ASP A 10 -2.25 -6.42 48.62
CA ASP A 10 -1.79 -7.20 49.76
C ASP A 10 -0.25 -7.13 49.90
N ARG A 11 0.50 -7.28 48.81
CA ARG A 11 1.97 -7.16 48.83
C ARG A 11 2.45 -5.74 49.19
N LEU A 12 1.75 -4.70 48.73
CA LEU A 12 2.08 -3.32 49.10
C LEU A 12 1.77 -3.02 50.59
N ALA A 13 0.94 -3.81 51.23
CA ALA A 13 0.64 -3.69 52.67
C ALA A 13 1.70 -4.33 53.56
N LEU A 14 2.61 -5.15 53.03
CA LEU A 14 3.69 -5.78 53.78
C LEU A 14 4.68 -4.76 54.36
N THR A 15 5.54 -5.20 55.29
CA THR A 15 6.58 -4.35 55.87
C THR A 15 7.56 -3.82 54.78
N SER A 16 8.24 -2.75 55.10
CA SER A 16 9.12 -2.06 54.10
C SER A 16 10.29 -2.92 53.61
N ASP A 17 10.73 -3.85 54.45
CA ASP A 17 11.85 -4.76 54.21
C ASP A 17 11.45 -6.12 53.62
N ASP A 18 10.15 -6.35 53.42
CA ASP A 18 9.66 -7.60 52.85
C ASP A 18 10.09 -7.74 51.38
N PRO A 19 10.79 -8.84 50.99
CA PRO A 19 11.27 -9.04 49.65
C PRO A 19 10.17 -9.00 48.59
N ALA A 20 8.97 -9.52 48.89
CA ALA A 20 7.84 -9.53 47.94
C ALA A 20 7.32 -8.12 47.65
N LYS A 21 7.36 -7.23 48.67
CA LYS A 21 7.05 -5.81 48.46
C LYS A 21 8.11 -5.11 47.62
N GLN A 22 9.39 -5.34 47.94
CA GLN A 22 10.47 -4.71 47.22
C GLN A 22 10.48 -5.09 45.73
N GLU A 23 10.31 -6.37 45.42
CA GLU A 23 10.19 -6.85 44.03
C GLU A 23 9.03 -6.16 43.27
N LEU A 24 7.89 -5.99 43.94
CA LEU A 24 6.75 -5.30 43.33
C LEU A 24 7.01 -3.80 43.13
N LEU A 25 7.64 -3.13 44.10
CA LEU A 25 8.02 -1.73 43.97
C LEU A 25 9.01 -1.50 42.83
N GLU A 26 9.98 -2.40 42.61
CA GLU A 26 10.90 -2.34 41.48
C GLU A 26 10.17 -2.47 40.13
N LEU A 27 9.08 -3.25 40.05
CA LEU A 27 8.25 -3.31 38.85
C LEU A 27 7.56 -1.98 38.56
N PHE A 28 6.99 -1.35 39.57
CA PHE A 28 6.34 -0.05 39.43
C PHE A 28 7.35 1.06 39.11
N GLU A 29 8.54 1.04 39.74
CA GLU A 29 9.60 2.01 39.48
C GLU A 29 10.11 1.91 38.05
N ARG A 30 10.26 0.70 37.49
CA ARG A 30 10.59 0.53 36.06
C ARG A 30 9.55 1.15 35.14
N ALA A 31 8.26 0.94 35.44
CA ALA A 31 7.16 1.55 34.69
C ALA A 31 7.15 3.08 34.84
N TYR A 32 7.43 3.59 36.01
CA TYR A 32 7.59 5.02 36.26
C TYR A 32 8.78 5.61 35.49
N ASN A 33 9.92 4.95 35.48
CA ASN A 33 11.11 5.39 34.74
C ASN A 33 10.86 5.43 33.20
N ASP A 34 10.07 4.51 32.68
CA ASP A 34 9.58 4.59 31.28
C ASP A 34 8.64 5.80 31.10
N LEU A 35 7.72 6.03 32.05
CA LEU A 35 6.77 7.14 31.97
C LEU A 35 7.46 8.50 31.91
N VAL A 36 8.45 8.75 32.75
CA VAL A 36 9.13 10.06 32.80
C VAL A 36 9.94 10.37 31.55
N THR A 37 10.23 9.38 30.72
CA THR A 37 10.90 9.62 29.42
C THR A 37 10.03 10.47 28.47
N THR A 38 8.74 10.40 28.60
CA THR A 38 7.78 11.15 27.77
C THR A 38 7.01 12.20 28.58
N SER A 39 6.93 12.05 29.89
CA SER A 39 6.24 12.97 30.81
C SER A 39 7.21 13.51 31.88
N PRO A 40 8.11 14.46 31.53
CA PRO A 40 9.10 14.97 32.46
C PRO A 40 8.51 15.80 33.60
N ALA A 41 7.24 16.18 33.52
CA ALA A 41 6.49 16.87 34.56
C ALA A 41 5.86 15.91 35.58
N ALA A 42 6.08 14.59 35.46
CA ALA A 42 5.57 13.61 36.41
C ALA A 42 6.09 13.89 37.84
N PRO A 43 5.30 13.68 38.92
CA PRO A 43 5.75 13.83 40.28
C PRO A 43 6.95 12.92 40.58
N PRO A 44 7.83 13.27 41.53
CA PRO A 44 8.95 12.42 41.92
C PRO A 44 8.47 11.02 42.34
N TRP A 45 9.27 9.99 42.05
CA TRP A 45 8.95 8.59 42.37
C TRP A 45 8.49 8.39 43.82
N GLU A 46 9.13 9.04 44.78
CA GLU A 46 8.80 8.91 46.17
C GLU A 46 7.36 9.40 46.47
N SER A 47 6.88 10.43 45.81
CA SER A 47 5.49 10.90 45.92
C SER A 47 4.51 9.90 45.32
N VAL A 48 4.84 9.29 44.20
CA VAL A 48 4.04 8.24 43.56
C VAL A 48 3.98 7.00 44.46
N ARG A 49 5.11 6.59 45.00
CA ARG A 49 5.24 5.42 45.87
C ARG A 49 4.37 5.54 47.11
N GLN A 50 4.21 6.73 47.69
CA GLN A 50 3.39 6.96 48.90
C GLN A 50 1.91 6.69 48.68
N VAL A 51 1.39 6.99 47.49
CA VAL A 51 -0.03 6.81 47.17
C VAL A 51 -0.34 5.50 46.45
N LEU A 52 0.70 4.79 46.00
CA LEU A 52 0.60 3.63 45.09
C LEU A 52 -0.35 2.55 45.60
N ARG A 53 -0.32 2.26 46.92
CA ARG A 53 -1.19 1.25 47.52
C ARG A 53 -2.68 1.63 47.42
N ASP A 54 -2.99 2.88 47.76
CA ASP A 54 -4.36 3.38 47.76
C ASP A 54 -4.92 3.45 46.33
N GLU A 55 -4.10 3.83 45.36
CA GLU A 55 -4.44 3.82 43.94
C GLU A 55 -4.67 2.39 43.40
N VAL A 56 -3.87 1.42 43.81
CA VAL A 56 -4.08 0.00 43.45
C VAL A 56 -5.40 -0.53 44.07
N ILE A 57 -5.69 -0.22 45.35
CA ILE A 57 -6.94 -0.59 45.97
C ILE A 57 -8.15 0.10 45.29
N GLY A 58 -7.98 1.36 44.90
CA GLY A 58 -8.98 2.16 44.17
C GLY A 58 -9.18 1.76 42.70
N THR A 59 -8.56 0.67 42.23
CA THR A 59 -8.67 0.23 40.84
C THR A 59 -9.83 -0.73 40.62
N GLU A 60 -10.81 -0.35 39.79
CA GLU A 60 -11.94 -1.21 39.42
C GLU A 60 -11.64 -1.99 38.15
N THR A 61 -12.01 -3.27 38.09
CA THR A 61 -11.87 -4.13 36.94
C THR A 61 -13.22 -4.45 36.31
N TRP A 62 -13.38 -4.10 35.02
CA TRP A 62 -14.57 -4.27 34.22
C TRP A 62 -14.42 -5.39 33.20
N MET A 63 -15.37 -6.34 33.18
CA MET A 63 -15.45 -7.33 32.10
C MET A 63 -16.48 -6.87 31.07
N VAL A 64 -15.98 -6.54 29.86
CA VAL A 64 -16.81 -6.01 28.78
C VAL A 64 -16.99 -7.10 27.71
N ASN A 65 -18.09 -7.83 27.78
CA ASN A 65 -18.43 -8.89 26.84
C ASN A 65 -19.97 -9.03 26.70
N SER A 66 -20.40 -9.82 25.72
CA SER A 66 -21.83 -10.09 25.46
C SER A 66 -22.47 -11.11 26.37
N LEU A 67 -21.75 -11.65 27.36
CA LEU A 67 -22.30 -12.59 28.32
C LEU A 67 -23.17 -11.87 29.34
N PRO A 68 -24.20 -12.54 29.96
CA PRO A 68 -25.07 -11.94 30.97
C PRO A 68 -24.32 -11.37 32.20
N ALA A 69 -23.14 -11.93 32.51
CA ALA A 69 -22.27 -11.44 33.59
C ALA A 69 -21.37 -10.28 33.16
N GLY A 70 -21.35 -9.91 31.84
CA GLY A 70 -20.59 -8.79 31.33
C GLY A 70 -21.28 -7.47 31.66
N ARG A 71 -20.45 -6.43 31.84
CA ARG A 71 -20.91 -5.05 31.99
C ARG A 71 -20.73 -4.28 30.69
N ASP A 72 -21.74 -3.52 30.31
CA ASP A 72 -21.60 -2.56 29.22
C ASP A 72 -21.11 -1.23 29.80
N PRO A 73 -19.95 -0.74 29.44
CA PRO A 73 -19.43 0.55 29.89
C PRO A 73 -20.16 1.74 29.24
N VAL A 74 -20.96 1.49 28.19
CA VAL A 74 -21.71 2.57 27.52
C VAL A 74 -22.83 3.08 28.45
N GLY A 75 -22.72 4.36 28.79
CA GLY A 75 -23.71 5.01 29.67
C GLY A 75 -23.60 4.68 31.18
N THR A 76 -22.65 3.85 31.59
CA THR A 76 -22.38 3.59 33.01
C THR A 76 -21.16 4.42 33.45
N PRO A 77 -21.33 5.42 34.33
CA PRO A 77 -20.19 6.20 34.79
C PRO A 77 -19.27 5.32 35.65
N PHE A 78 -17.95 5.50 35.44
CA PHE A 78 -16.96 4.88 36.33
C PHE A 78 -17.11 5.43 37.75
N ARG A 79 -17.09 4.55 38.72
CA ARG A 79 -17.26 4.92 40.15
C ARG A 79 -15.92 5.34 40.77
N LEU A 80 -14.84 4.76 40.28
CA LEU A 80 -13.49 4.99 40.76
C LEU A 80 -12.65 5.65 39.67
N PRO A 81 -11.64 6.43 40.04
CA PRO A 81 -10.79 7.11 39.04
C PRO A 81 -9.97 6.12 38.22
N ASN A 82 -9.56 4.99 38.79
CA ASN A 82 -8.71 4.01 38.16
C ASN A 82 -9.54 2.80 37.69
N ASN A 83 -9.54 2.53 36.38
CA ASN A 83 -10.34 1.49 35.78
C ASN A 83 -9.55 0.63 34.81
N ILE A 84 -9.69 -0.69 34.88
CA ILE A 84 -9.15 -1.66 33.96
C ILE A 84 -10.31 -2.33 33.21
N LEU A 85 -10.41 -2.04 31.89
CA LEU A 85 -11.42 -2.64 31.04
C LEU A 85 -10.82 -3.84 30.31
N ILE A 86 -11.48 -5.00 30.44
CA ILE A 86 -11.06 -6.24 29.79
C ILE A 86 -12.18 -6.70 28.88
N GLY A 87 -11.92 -6.76 27.59
CA GLY A 87 -12.94 -7.17 26.62
C GLY A 87 -12.37 -7.61 25.28
N GLY A 88 -13.26 -8.09 24.43
CA GLY A 88 -12.97 -8.50 23.06
C GLY A 88 -13.50 -7.50 22.05
N ASN A 89 -14.20 -8.02 21.03
CA ASN A 89 -14.73 -7.23 19.92
C ASN A 89 -15.73 -6.13 20.35
N MET A 90 -16.35 -6.24 21.49
CA MET A 90 -17.27 -5.21 22.01
C MET A 90 -16.55 -3.91 22.34
N LEU A 91 -15.32 -3.97 22.87
CA LEU A 91 -14.49 -2.77 23.04
C LEU A 91 -14.10 -2.12 21.73
N GLY A 92 -14.05 -2.90 20.63
CA GLY A 92 -13.65 -2.44 19.30
C GLY A 92 -14.71 -1.66 18.53
N ARG A 93 -15.96 -1.64 18.97
CA ARG A 93 -17.08 -1.03 18.24
C ARG A 93 -18.01 -0.27 19.15
N GLY A 94 -18.21 1.01 18.85
CA GLY A 94 -19.22 1.82 19.52
C GLY A 94 -18.92 2.25 20.96
N VAL A 95 -17.77 1.89 21.52
CA VAL A 95 -17.37 2.30 22.86
C VAL A 95 -16.32 3.40 22.76
N THR A 96 -16.58 4.52 23.41
CA THR A 96 -15.60 5.59 23.63
C THR A 96 -15.20 5.55 25.10
N VAL A 97 -13.91 5.49 25.37
CA VAL A 97 -13.37 5.50 26.73
C VAL A 97 -12.62 6.81 26.93
N GLU A 98 -13.22 7.72 27.67
CA GLU A 98 -12.57 8.99 28.03
C GLU A 98 -11.44 8.72 29.03
N GLY A 99 -10.34 9.48 28.91
CA GLY A 99 -9.19 9.32 29.78
C GLY A 99 -8.41 8.01 29.61
N LEU A 100 -8.60 7.27 28.50
CA LEU A 100 -7.88 6.05 28.23
C LEU A 100 -6.38 6.33 28.03
N ALA A 101 -5.56 6.03 29.02
CA ALA A 101 -4.13 6.25 29.02
C ALA A 101 -3.35 5.02 28.52
N VAL A 102 -3.75 3.81 28.89
CA VAL A 102 -3.01 2.59 28.56
C VAL A 102 -3.89 1.63 27.78
N THR A 103 -3.37 1.16 26.64
CA THR A 103 -4.04 0.16 25.79
C THR A 103 -3.13 -1.05 25.58
N TYR A 104 -3.65 -2.24 25.83
CA TYR A 104 -2.96 -3.50 25.63
C TYR A 104 -3.73 -4.40 24.68
N ILE A 105 -3.18 -4.62 23.47
CA ILE A 105 -3.82 -5.44 22.43
C ILE A 105 -3.08 -6.77 22.29
N THR A 106 -3.72 -7.85 22.69
CA THR A 106 -3.15 -9.22 22.66
C THR A 106 -3.51 -10.01 21.40
N ARG A 107 -4.57 -9.63 20.71
CA ARG A 107 -5.10 -10.42 19.59
C ARG A 107 -4.86 -9.74 18.25
N ARG A 108 -4.18 -10.45 17.37
CA ARG A 108 -4.30 -10.28 15.92
C ARG A 108 -5.55 -11.03 15.44
N ALA A 109 -6.30 -10.50 14.48
CA ALA A 109 -7.30 -11.30 13.79
C ALA A 109 -6.61 -12.47 13.07
N THR A 110 -7.13 -13.68 13.26
CA THR A 110 -6.47 -14.93 12.87
C THR A 110 -6.42 -15.18 11.36
N ARG A 111 -7.24 -14.49 10.58
CA ARG A 111 -7.21 -14.48 9.12
C ARG A 111 -7.83 -13.17 8.64
N ASP A 112 -7.21 -12.54 7.63
CA ASP A 112 -7.77 -11.40 6.90
C ASP A 112 -8.20 -10.23 7.82
N THR A 113 -7.24 -9.62 8.50
CA THR A 113 -7.48 -8.37 9.22
C THR A 113 -7.82 -7.30 8.22
N ASN A 114 -9.06 -6.80 8.26
CA ASN A 114 -9.47 -5.71 7.39
C ASN A 114 -8.97 -4.38 7.94
N ALA A 115 -8.49 -3.50 7.07
CA ALA A 115 -8.02 -2.16 7.43
C ALA A 115 -9.10 -1.38 8.18
N ASP A 116 -10.36 -1.42 7.70
CA ASP A 116 -11.51 -0.78 8.35
C ASP A 116 -11.71 -1.20 9.82
N THR A 117 -11.42 -2.47 10.14
CA THR A 117 -11.52 -2.99 11.50
C THR A 117 -10.36 -2.50 12.37
N MET A 118 -9.15 -2.39 11.79
CA MET A 118 -7.98 -1.86 12.48
C MET A 118 -8.14 -0.37 12.75
N GLU A 119 -8.60 0.40 11.77
CA GLU A 119 -8.90 1.83 11.88
C GLU A 119 -9.96 2.11 12.95
N GLN A 120 -11.05 1.31 12.98
CA GLN A 120 -12.05 1.41 14.03
C GLN A 120 -11.48 1.19 15.44
N ARG A 121 -10.47 0.32 15.58
CA ARG A 121 -9.76 0.13 16.87
C ARG A 121 -8.77 1.25 17.13
N ALA A 122 -8.13 1.78 16.10
CA ALA A 122 -7.19 2.90 16.20
C ALA A 122 -7.84 4.19 16.74
N ARG A 123 -9.18 4.31 16.71
CA ARG A 123 -9.93 5.39 17.38
C ARG A 123 -9.55 5.57 18.84
N TRP A 124 -9.15 4.52 19.51
CA TRP A 124 -8.71 4.59 20.91
C TRP A 124 -7.40 5.38 21.09
N PHE A 125 -6.64 5.59 20.03
CA PHE A 125 -5.37 6.29 20.05
C PHE A 125 -5.50 7.79 19.71
N GLY A 126 -6.66 8.21 19.20
CA GLY A 126 -6.97 9.61 18.90
C GLY A 126 -7.48 10.42 20.09
N TYR A 127 -7.61 11.72 19.91
CA TYR A 127 -8.17 12.68 20.88
C TYR A 127 -7.48 12.68 22.25
N LYS A 128 -6.15 12.61 22.23
CA LYS A 128 -5.31 12.55 23.46
C LYS A 128 -4.51 13.82 23.67
N GLU A 129 -4.87 14.89 22.99
CA GLU A 129 -4.26 16.19 23.21
C GLU A 129 -4.39 16.58 24.68
N GLY A 130 -3.31 16.92 25.32
CA GLY A 130 -3.26 17.24 26.75
C GLY A 130 -2.85 16.12 27.69
N TYR A 131 -2.79 14.84 27.25
CA TYR A 131 -2.26 13.73 28.06
C TYR A 131 -1.56 12.63 27.23
N LEU A 132 -1.13 12.96 26.00
CA LEU A 132 -0.44 12.02 25.14
C LEU A 132 0.89 11.53 25.72
N ASP A 133 1.54 12.35 26.50
CA ASP A 133 2.80 12.09 27.18
C ASP A 133 2.71 10.91 28.18
N VAL A 134 1.54 10.70 28.79
CA VAL A 134 1.29 9.56 29.69
C VAL A 134 0.68 8.35 28.98
N CYS A 135 0.38 8.45 27.68
CA CYS A 135 -0.23 7.33 26.95
C CYS A 135 0.77 6.23 26.62
N ARG A 136 0.33 4.98 26.75
CA ARG A 136 1.09 3.78 26.39
C ARG A 136 0.25 2.80 25.60
N ILE A 137 0.86 2.25 24.53
CA ILE A 137 0.24 1.21 23.72
C ILE A 137 1.15 0.00 23.72
N TYR A 138 0.64 -1.12 24.18
CA TYR A 138 1.35 -2.39 24.17
C TYR A 138 0.80 -3.28 23.06
N LEU A 139 1.63 -3.60 22.10
CA LEU A 139 1.32 -4.41 20.91
C LEU A 139 2.33 -5.53 20.75
N THR A 140 1.92 -6.64 20.13
CA THR A 140 2.90 -7.57 19.57
C THR A 140 3.66 -6.92 18.42
N SER A 141 4.91 -7.36 18.15
CA SER A 141 5.71 -6.83 17.03
C SER A 141 4.93 -6.89 15.71
N GLN A 142 4.21 -7.97 15.49
CA GLN A 142 3.41 -8.18 14.29
C GLN A 142 2.22 -7.18 14.17
N LEU A 143 1.52 -6.91 15.27
CA LEU A 143 0.46 -5.88 15.29
C LEU A 143 1.02 -4.48 15.09
N ARG A 144 2.19 -4.18 15.66
CA ARG A 144 2.87 -2.91 15.42
C ARG A 144 3.17 -2.72 13.93
N ASP A 145 3.71 -3.76 13.29
CA ASP A 145 4.04 -3.72 11.87
C ASP A 145 2.77 -3.58 11.00
N ASP A 146 1.66 -4.26 11.37
CA ASP A 146 0.36 -4.10 10.72
C ASP A 146 -0.16 -2.65 10.83
N TYR A 147 -0.08 -2.02 12.01
CA TYR A 147 -0.49 -0.61 12.20
C TYR A 147 0.44 0.37 11.48
N THR A 148 1.75 0.13 11.44
CA THR A 148 2.71 0.97 10.70
C THR A 148 2.36 0.99 9.21
N GLN A 149 2.01 -0.16 8.66
CA GLN A 149 1.59 -0.25 7.26
C GLN A 149 0.24 0.40 6.99
N LEU A 150 -0.68 0.30 7.94
CA LEU A 150 -1.97 0.98 7.86
C LEU A 150 -1.78 2.51 7.83
N LEU A 151 -0.92 3.05 8.67
CA LEU A 151 -0.56 4.47 8.66
C LEU A 151 0.05 4.91 7.33
N GLN A 152 1.00 4.14 6.79
CA GLN A 152 1.56 4.43 5.47
C GLN A 152 0.48 4.42 4.37
N HIS A 153 -0.49 3.52 4.48
CA HIS A 153 -1.62 3.46 3.56
C HIS A 153 -2.52 4.69 3.68
N GLU A 154 -2.82 5.13 4.90
CA GLU A 154 -3.60 6.34 5.16
C GLU A 154 -2.89 7.60 4.61
N ASP A 155 -1.60 7.77 4.88
CA ASP A 155 -0.80 8.88 4.37
C ASP A 155 -0.82 8.90 2.84
N ASP A 156 -0.58 7.76 2.21
CA ASP A 156 -0.66 7.59 0.75
C ASP A 156 -2.04 7.97 0.20
N PHE A 157 -3.10 7.59 0.90
CA PHE A 157 -4.48 7.89 0.53
C PHE A 157 -4.77 9.39 0.56
N TRP A 158 -4.38 10.06 1.65
CA TRP A 158 -4.56 11.50 1.80
C TRP A 158 -3.76 12.29 0.77
N ASP A 159 -2.51 11.90 0.53
CA ASP A 159 -1.68 12.51 -0.52
C ASP A 159 -2.28 12.35 -1.91
N ALA A 160 -2.89 11.21 -2.20
CA ALA A 160 -3.56 10.98 -3.48
C ALA A 160 -4.83 11.82 -3.62
N LEU A 161 -5.62 11.96 -2.55
CA LEU A 161 -6.80 12.83 -2.53
C LEU A 161 -6.42 14.31 -2.74
N ASP A 162 -5.39 14.77 -2.06
CA ASP A 162 -4.93 16.15 -2.16
C ASP A 162 -4.40 16.47 -3.58
N ARG A 163 -3.64 15.55 -4.18
CA ARG A 163 -3.22 15.68 -5.60
C ARG A 163 -4.42 15.76 -6.54
N THR A 164 -5.40 14.87 -6.37
CA THR A 164 -6.62 14.84 -7.18
C THR A 164 -7.38 16.16 -7.08
N HIS A 165 -7.51 16.68 -5.86
CA HIS A 165 -8.14 17.97 -5.61
C HIS A 165 -7.40 19.13 -6.29
N ARG A 166 -6.08 19.20 -6.16
CA ARG A 166 -5.24 20.22 -6.81
C ARG A 166 -5.32 20.17 -8.32
N GLN A 167 -5.55 19.00 -8.90
CA GLN A 167 -5.73 18.82 -10.35
C GLN A 167 -7.15 19.15 -10.84
N GLY A 168 -8.07 19.50 -9.94
CA GLY A 168 -9.48 19.78 -10.27
C GLY A 168 -10.27 18.55 -10.72
N LEU A 169 -9.78 17.34 -10.45
CA LEU A 169 -10.43 16.08 -10.81
C LEU A 169 -11.50 15.72 -9.77
N SER A 170 -12.55 15.04 -10.26
CA SER A 170 -13.59 14.51 -9.38
C SER A 170 -13.10 13.28 -8.60
N VAL A 171 -13.46 13.18 -7.33
CA VAL A 171 -13.23 11.99 -6.52
C VAL A 171 -13.92 10.74 -7.12
N ARG A 172 -14.93 10.90 -7.99
CA ARG A 172 -15.59 9.80 -8.70
C ARG A 172 -14.68 9.17 -9.75
N ASP A 173 -13.84 10.00 -10.38
CA ASP A 173 -12.91 9.59 -11.44
C ASP A 173 -11.57 9.14 -10.87
N TRP A 174 -11.40 9.27 -9.56
CA TRP A 174 -10.19 8.87 -8.89
C TRP A 174 -10.06 7.34 -8.82
N PRO A 175 -8.99 6.77 -9.38
CA PRO A 175 -8.72 5.35 -9.27
C PRO A 175 -8.41 5.01 -7.80
N ARG A 176 -9.28 4.24 -7.19
CA ARG A 176 -9.11 3.77 -5.81
C ARG A 176 -8.04 2.69 -5.75
N LEU A 177 -6.80 3.10 -5.80
CA LEU A 177 -5.66 2.23 -5.62
C LEU A 177 -5.36 2.08 -4.13
N LEU A 178 -5.70 0.93 -3.59
CA LEU A 178 -5.40 0.59 -2.21
C LEU A 178 -4.12 -0.25 -2.19
N ARG A 179 -3.08 0.25 -1.54
CA ARG A 179 -1.83 -0.50 -1.35
C ARG A 179 -2.10 -1.72 -0.48
N LEU A 180 -1.84 -2.91 -1.02
CA LEU A 180 -1.82 -4.15 -0.25
C LEU A 180 -0.38 -4.51 0.10
N ASN A 181 -0.11 -4.64 1.39
CA ASN A 181 1.06 -5.39 1.80
C ASN A 181 0.64 -6.85 2.00
N VAL A 182 0.91 -7.66 0.98
CA VAL A 182 0.53 -9.09 0.98
C VAL A 182 1.27 -9.89 2.05
N ALA A 183 2.43 -9.40 2.51
CA ALA A 183 3.21 -10.07 3.56
C ALA A 183 2.48 -10.12 4.92
N THR A 184 1.57 -9.18 5.18
CA THR A 184 0.85 -9.09 6.47
C THR A 184 -0.56 -9.65 6.44
N GLY A 185 -1.15 -9.89 5.26
CA GLY A 185 -2.52 -10.38 5.13
C GLY A 185 -3.59 -9.35 5.54
N VAL A 186 -3.26 -8.05 5.57
CA VAL A 186 -4.25 -6.98 5.79
C VAL A 186 -5.01 -6.73 4.50
N ARG A 187 -6.34 -6.81 4.54
CA ARG A 187 -7.24 -6.51 3.42
C ARG A 187 -7.85 -5.12 3.59
N PRO A 188 -8.09 -4.38 2.48
CA PRO A 188 -8.66 -3.03 2.55
C PRO A 188 -10.06 -2.99 3.18
N THR A 189 -10.90 -3.97 2.86
CA THR A 189 -12.27 -4.10 3.40
C THR A 189 -12.76 -5.54 3.25
N ARG A 190 -13.99 -5.79 3.69
CA ARG A 190 -14.63 -7.11 3.60
C ARG A 190 -14.93 -7.48 2.14
N THR A 191 -14.72 -8.74 1.77
CA THR A 191 -14.94 -9.25 0.41
C THR A 191 -16.39 -9.12 -0.07
N ASN A 192 -17.36 -9.02 0.83
CA ASN A 192 -18.78 -8.81 0.49
C ASN A 192 -19.15 -7.35 0.25
N VAL A 193 -18.25 -6.39 0.45
CA VAL A 193 -18.50 -4.96 0.25
C VAL A 193 -18.04 -4.50 -1.13
N ALA A 194 -16.94 -5.06 -1.64
CA ALA A 194 -16.46 -4.79 -2.99
C ALA A 194 -15.63 -5.95 -3.52
N SER A 195 -15.77 -6.24 -4.81
CA SER A 195 -14.86 -7.13 -5.54
C SER A 195 -13.63 -6.32 -5.94
N PHE A 196 -12.46 -6.86 -5.65
CA PHE A 196 -11.19 -6.24 -5.96
C PHE A 196 -10.33 -7.22 -6.74
N ARG A 197 -9.65 -6.73 -7.76
CA ARG A 197 -8.54 -7.46 -8.41
C ARG A 197 -7.21 -6.88 -7.97
N GLN A 198 -6.18 -7.72 -7.97
CA GLN A 198 -4.82 -7.23 -7.72
C GLN A 198 -4.24 -6.66 -9.01
N PHE A 199 -3.70 -5.45 -8.94
CA PHE A 199 -2.84 -4.88 -9.95
C PHE A 199 -1.39 -5.01 -9.48
N ARG A 200 -0.64 -5.86 -10.15
CA ARG A 200 0.79 -6.09 -9.91
C ARG A 200 1.45 -6.32 -11.25
N PRO A 201 2.04 -5.30 -11.85
CA PRO A 201 2.86 -5.53 -13.03
C PRO A 201 4.09 -6.35 -12.63
N GLU A 202 4.17 -7.55 -13.15
CA GLU A 202 5.27 -8.48 -12.94
C GLU A 202 5.50 -9.24 -14.24
N GLY A 203 6.74 -9.26 -14.71
CA GLY A 203 7.02 -9.66 -16.08
C GLY A 203 6.51 -8.62 -17.07
N TRP A 204 5.94 -9.08 -18.16
CA TRP A 204 5.37 -8.21 -19.19
C TRP A 204 3.93 -7.84 -18.91
N TYR A 205 3.67 -6.53 -18.83
CA TYR A 205 2.33 -5.95 -18.80
C TYR A 205 2.09 -5.27 -20.15
N VAL A 206 1.22 -5.84 -20.98
CA VAL A 206 1.08 -5.50 -22.42
C VAL A 206 -0.33 -4.98 -22.70
N GLN A 207 -0.38 -3.84 -23.40
CA GLN A 207 -1.61 -3.29 -23.93
C GLN A 207 -2.06 -4.08 -25.15
N ASN A 208 -3.16 -4.78 -25.07
CA ASN A 208 -3.71 -5.59 -26.16
C ASN A 208 -5.01 -5.00 -26.75
N ARG A 209 -5.67 -4.07 -26.04
CA ARG A 209 -6.80 -3.30 -26.57
C ARG A 209 -6.33 -1.91 -26.92
N LEU A 210 -6.44 -1.56 -28.17
CA LEU A 210 -5.88 -0.34 -28.72
C LEU A 210 -6.95 0.64 -29.14
N VAL A 211 -6.58 1.92 -29.18
CA VAL A 211 -7.45 2.98 -29.69
C VAL A 211 -7.63 2.81 -31.21
N GLU A 212 -8.88 2.65 -31.65
CA GLU A 212 -9.27 2.45 -33.05
C GLU A 212 -9.84 3.74 -33.70
N GLU A 213 -10.29 4.68 -32.87
CA GLU A 213 -10.76 5.98 -33.37
C GLU A 213 -9.58 6.76 -33.95
N GLU A 214 -9.66 7.10 -35.24
CA GLU A 214 -8.54 7.66 -36.02
C GLU A 214 -7.97 8.95 -35.41
N SER A 215 -8.81 9.85 -34.94
CA SER A 215 -8.37 11.14 -34.32
C SER A 215 -7.56 10.90 -33.06
N ARG A 216 -8.04 10.03 -32.17
CA ARG A 216 -7.37 9.69 -30.91
C ARG A 216 -6.10 8.86 -31.15
N ALA A 217 -6.15 7.91 -32.06
CA ALA A 217 -5.00 7.10 -32.46
C ALA A 217 -3.89 7.96 -33.05
N SER A 218 -4.22 8.89 -33.97
CA SER A 218 -3.29 9.84 -34.55
C SER A 218 -2.67 10.76 -33.51
N SER A 219 -3.47 11.27 -32.55
CA SER A 219 -3.00 12.05 -31.41
C SER A 219 -1.97 11.26 -30.58
N ASN A 220 -2.27 10.01 -30.23
CA ASN A 220 -1.36 9.14 -29.49
C ASN A 220 -0.03 8.91 -30.22
N VAL A 221 -0.10 8.64 -31.53
CA VAL A 221 1.10 8.51 -32.37
C VAL A 221 1.92 9.80 -32.38
N GLY A 222 1.27 10.96 -32.47
CA GLY A 222 1.91 12.27 -32.40
C GLY A 222 2.62 12.49 -31.05
N VAL A 223 1.97 12.17 -29.94
CA VAL A 223 2.57 12.24 -28.60
C VAL A 223 3.78 11.31 -28.50
N ALA A 224 3.66 10.05 -28.93
CA ALA A 224 4.76 9.10 -28.89
C ALA A 224 5.96 9.54 -29.72
N ARG A 225 5.74 9.93 -30.97
CA ARG A 225 6.84 10.43 -31.83
C ARG A 225 7.50 11.67 -31.24
N GLY A 226 6.72 12.67 -30.85
CA GLY A 226 7.24 13.89 -30.23
C GLY A 226 7.98 13.65 -28.91
N PHE A 227 7.66 12.59 -28.19
CA PHE A 227 8.40 12.19 -27.00
C PHE A 227 9.84 11.78 -27.35
N PHE A 228 10.03 10.94 -28.39
CA PHE A 228 11.35 10.48 -28.81
C PHE A 228 12.13 11.55 -29.60
N GLU A 229 11.47 12.38 -30.42
CA GLU A 229 12.13 13.44 -31.18
C GLU A 229 12.80 14.51 -30.32
N ARG A 230 12.30 14.73 -29.11
CA ARG A 230 12.84 15.71 -28.16
C ARG A 230 13.97 15.18 -27.27
N ARG A 231 14.34 13.91 -27.43
CA ARG A 231 15.28 13.22 -26.53
C ARG A 231 16.40 12.53 -27.32
N PRO A 232 17.62 12.43 -26.75
CA PRO A 232 18.70 11.69 -27.38
C PRO A 232 18.36 10.20 -27.37
N THR A 233 18.21 9.63 -28.56
CA THR A 233 17.98 8.19 -28.77
C THR A 233 19.15 7.57 -29.50
N GLU A 234 19.46 6.33 -29.18
CA GLU A 234 20.48 5.53 -29.87
C GLU A 234 19.83 4.39 -30.65
N ALA A 235 20.33 4.15 -31.86
CA ALA A 235 19.93 2.98 -32.62
C ALA A 235 20.68 1.76 -32.08
N ARG A 236 19.93 0.79 -31.51
CA ARG A 236 20.49 -0.45 -31.00
C ARG A 236 19.97 -1.64 -31.76
N THR A 237 20.89 -2.51 -32.18
CA THR A 237 20.57 -3.73 -32.91
C THR A 237 20.45 -4.93 -31.97
N PHE A 238 19.35 -5.65 -32.11
CA PHE A 238 19.01 -6.87 -31.38
C PHE A 238 18.87 -8.02 -32.39
N GLY A 239 19.93 -8.81 -32.54
CA GLY A 239 20.00 -9.78 -33.63
C GLY A 239 20.04 -9.07 -34.99
N ASN A 240 19.00 -9.25 -35.78
CA ASN A 240 18.89 -8.61 -37.11
C ASN A 240 17.93 -7.41 -37.17
N VAL A 241 17.47 -6.92 -36.02
CA VAL A 241 16.49 -5.83 -35.95
C VAL A 241 17.04 -4.68 -35.13
N THR A 242 16.86 -3.45 -35.59
CA THR A 242 17.32 -2.24 -34.92
C THR A 242 16.12 -1.46 -34.39
N HIS A 243 16.22 -1.03 -33.12
CA HIS A 243 15.23 -0.16 -32.49
C HIS A 243 15.89 1.09 -31.92
N LEU A 244 15.10 2.14 -31.67
CA LEU A 244 15.58 3.34 -31.00
C LEU A 244 15.43 3.16 -29.48
N VAL A 245 16.53 3.39 -28.76
CA VAL A 245 16.60 3.24 -27.32
C VAL A 245 16.87 4.61 -26.69
N LEU A 246 16.02 5.01 -25.76
CA LEU A 246 16.25 6.10 -24.83
C LEU A 246 16.69 5.47 -23.52
N GLU A 247 17.99 5.50 -23.26
CA GLU A 247 18.55 4.93 -22.04
C GLU A 247 18.27 5.81 -20.82
N ARG A 248 18.00 5.17 -19.71
CA ARG A 248 17.82 5.82 -18.41
C ARG A 248 16.91 7.04 -18.46
N CYS A 249 15.79 6.94 -19.18
CA CYS A 249 14.77 7.97 -19.20
C CYS A 249 14.25 8.21 -17.77
N PRO A 250 14.27 9.45 -17.27
CA PRO A 250 13.66 9.76 -15.97
C PRO A 250 12.19 9.30 -15.96
N THR A 251 11.84 8.51 -14.95
CA THR A 251 10.48 7.92 -14.87
C THR A 251 9.40 9.01 -14.74
N GLU A 252 9.70 10.13 -14.08
CA GLU A 252 8.79 11.28 -13.99
C GLU A 252 8.48 11.89 -15.35
N GLU A 253 9.50 12.07 -16.20
CA GLU A 253 9.33 12.58 -17.55
C GLU A 253 8.56 11.60 -18.44
N LEU A 254 8.82 10.30 -18.28
CA LEU A 254 8.07 9.25 -18.98
C LEU A 254 6.58 9.32 -18.64
N ILE A 255 6.27 9.53 -17.37
CA ILE A 255 4.90 9.69 -16.89
C ILE A 255 4.27 10.95 -17.48
N SER A 256 4.89 12.12 -17.26
CA SER A 256 4.29 13.43 -17.61
C SER A 256 4.20 13.68 -19.11
N ASP A 257 5.21 13.24 -19.88
CA ASP A 257 5.34 13.60 -21.27
C ASP A 257 4.83 12.53 -22.25
N LEU A 258 4.63 11.30 -21.76
CA LEU A 258 4.12 10.20 -22.58
C LEU A 258 2.88 9.54 -21.98
N LEU A 259 3.01 8.85 -20.84
CA LEU A 259 1.95 7.95 -20.35
C LEU A 259 0.68 8.69 -19.91
N ALA A 260 0.80 9.88 -19.32
CA ALA A 260 -0.34 10.70 -18.91
C ALA A 260 -1.00 11.46 -20.07
N ARG A 261 -0.38 11.45 -21.29
CA ARG A 261 -0.85 12.22 -22.45
C ARG A 261 -1.49 11.36 -23.53
N VAL A 262 -1.40 10.04 -23.38
CA VAL A 262 -1.98 9.10 -24.36
C VAL A 262 -3.33 8.58 -23.88
N ASP A 263 -4.26 8.51 -24.80
CA ASP A 263 -5.55 7.85 -24.56
C ASP A 263 -5.38 6.33 -24.60
N THR A 264 -6.10 5.64 -23.72
CA THR A 264 -6.15 4.19 -23.70
C THR A 264 -7.58 3.69 -23.62
N VAL A 265 -7.80 2.43 -23.99
CA VAL A 265 -9.11 1.77 -23.97
C VAL A 265 -8.98 0.39 -23.35
N GLY A 266 -10.08 -0.10 -22.80
CA GLY A 266 -10.13 -1.44 -22.20
C GLY A 266 -9.52 -1.52 -20.79
N THR A 267 -9.50 -2.74 -20.25
CA THR A 267 -9.08 -3.04 -18.88
C THR A 267 -7.76 -3.82 -18.81
N ASP A 268 -7.13 -4.09 -19.94
CA ASP A 268 -5.85 -4.80 -20.06
C ASP A 268 -4.64 -3.85 -19.90
N TRP A 269 -4.84 -2.56 -20.20
CA TRP A 269 -3.89 -1.51 -19.88
C TRP A 269 -4.64 -0.31 -19.28
N GLU A 270 -4.62 -0.23 -17.98
CA GLU A 270 -5.22 0.89 -17.28
C GLU A 270 -4.13 1.92 -16.99
N SER A 271 -3.97 2.90 -17.92
CA SER A 271 -2.92 3.93 -17.83
C SER A 271 -2.82 4.56 -16.46
N THR A 272 -3.94 4.85 -15.82
CA THR A 272 -3.96 5.47 -14.51
C THR A 272 -3.26 4.60 -13.45
N TYR A 273 -3.43 3.28 -13.51
CA TYR A 273 -2.79 2.36 -12.56
C TYR A 273 -1.29 2.19 -12.87
N VAL A 274 -0.94 2.16 -14.15
CA VAL A 274 0.47 2.13 -14.57
C VAL A 274 1.19 3.40 -14.12
N VAL A 275 0.59 4.56 -14.36
CA VAL A 275 1.13 5.86 -13.96
C VAL A 275 1.31 5.94 -12.45
N GLU A 276 0.28 5.57 -11.66
CA GLU A 276 0.37 5.59 -10.19
C GLU A 276 1.41 4.61 -9.67
N TYR A 277 1.48 3.40 -10.24
CA TYR A 277 2.49 2.41 -9.88
C TYR A 277 3.92 2.97 -10.10
N LEU A 278 4.19 3.52 -11.28
CA LEU A 278 5.49 4.10 -11.61
C LEU A 278 5.80 5.31 -10.72
N ALA A 279 4.83 6.21 -10.50
CA ALA A 279 4.99 7.37 -9.63
C ALA A 279 5.38 6.98 -8.20
N ARG A 280 4.78 5.93 -7.66
CA ARG A 280 5.12 5.41 -6.33
C ARG A 280 6.52 4.81 -6.26
N LEU A 281 6.97 4.14 -7.33
CA LEU A 281 8.34 3.65 -7.40
C LEU A 281 9.35 4.80 -7.41
N VAL A 282 9.01 5.91 -8.06
CA VAL A 282 9.83 7.13 -8.09
C VAL A 282 9.91 7.75 -6.69
N VAL A 283 8.77 8.02 -6.06
CA VAL A 283 8.71 8.60 -4.71
C VAL A 283 9.47 7.75 -3.70
N GLY A 284 9.41 6.42 -3.83
CA GLY A 284 10.18 5.49 -3.01
C GLY A 284 11.66 5.36 -3.38
N GLY A 285 12.17 6.11 -4.37
CA GLY A 285 13.55 6.01 -4.86
C GLY A 285 13.90 4.67 -5.52
N ARG A 286 12.89 3.85 -5.90
CA ARG A 286 13.06 2.47 -6.38
C ARG A 286 13.23 2.37 -7.89
N LEU A 287 12.67 3.32 -8.65
CA LEU A 287 12.75 3.39 -10.11
C LEU A 287 12.89 4.84 -10.58
N PRO A 288 14.04 5.50 -10.35
CA PRO A 288 14.25 6.88 -10.80
C PRO A 288 14.28 7.01 -12.31
N SER A 289 14.71 5.96 -13.03
CA SER A 289 14.75 5.93 -14.48
C SER A 289 14.61 4.51 -15.02
N LEU A 290 14.18 4.36 -16.27
CA LEU A 290 14.12 3.10 -17.00
C LEU A 290 14.43 3.32 -18.48
N ASP A 291 14.77 2.24 -19.19
CA ASP A 291 14.98 2.29 -20.63
C ASP A 291 13.64 2.30 -21.37
N VAL A 292 13.53 3.17 -22.39
CA VAL A 292 12.34 3.27 -23.24
C VAL A 292 12.73 2.98 -24.68
N LEU A 293 12.09 1.99 -25.28
CA LEU A 293 12.35 1.56 -26.65
C LEU A 293 11.21 2.00 -27.57
N LEU A 294 11.56 2.67 -28.67
CA LEU A 294 10.65 2.82 -29.81
C LEU A 294 10.92 1.69 -30.80
N MET A 295 9.90 0.85 -31.00
CA MET A 295 9.98 -0.35 -31.81
C MET A 295 9.78 0.02 -33.30
N VAL A 296 10.87 0.31 -34.01
CA VAL A 296 10.82 0.87 -35.39
C VAL A 296 11.02 -0.16 -36.51
N GLU A 297 11.81 -1.21 -36.27
CA GLU A 297 12.07 -2.27 -37.24
C GLU A 297 11.44 -3.61 -36.84
N GLY A 298 11.58 -4.59 -37.71
CA GLY A 298 11.06 -5.94 -37.53
C GLY A 298 10.12 -6.33 -38.69
N ARG A 299 9.31 -7.37 -38.49
CA ARG A 299 8.23 -7.70 -39.42
C ARG A 299 7.29 -6.52 -39.54
N ALA A 300 6.69 -6.36 -40.74
CA ALA A 300 5.70 -5.30 -40.97
C ALA A 300 4.86 -5.06 -39.74
N ARG A 301 4.83 -3.82 -39.24
CA ARG A 301 4.08 -3.45 -38.01
C ARG A 301 2.57 -3.50 -38.20
N GLU A 302 2.14 -4.34 -39.15
CA GLU A 302 0.70 -4.67 -39.34
C GLU A 302 0.29 -5.73 -38.36
N ARG A 303 -0.84 -5.50 -37.69
CA ARG A 303 -1.41 -6.43 -36.71
C ARG A 303 -2.91 -6.60 -36.94
N ALA A 304 -3.33 -7.86 -37.00
CA ALA A 304 -4.74 -8.23 -37.04
C ALA A 304 -5.35 -8.22 -35.63
N LYS A 305 -6.62 -7.86 -35.55
CA LYS A 305 -7.43 -7.94 -34.33
C LYS A 305 -8.16 -9.29 -34.28
N SER A 306 -8.14 -9.95 -33.12
CA SER A 306 -8.84 -11.18 -32.88
C SER A 306 -9.38 -11.22 -31.45
N GLY A 307 -10.69 -11.54 -31.27
CA GLY A 307 -11.33 -11.50 -29.96
C GLY A 307 -11.25 -10.14 -29.28
N GLY A 308 -11.32 -9.06 -30.06
CA GLY A 308 -11.20 -7.68 -29.54
C GLY A 308 -9.77 -7.28 -29.11
N ARG A 309 -8.75 -8.11 -29.38
CA ARG A 309 -7.36 -7.89 -28.94
C ARG A 309 -6.38 -7.88 -30.10
N VAL A 310 -5.29 -7.17 -29.91
CA VAL A 310 -4.15 -7.10 -30.83
C VAL A 310 -2.87 -7.42 -30.04
N ASN A 311 -2.03 -8.31 -30.54
CA ASN A 311 -0.72 -8.54 -29.94
C ASN A 311 0.32 -7.58 -30.56
N PRO A 312 0.80 -6.56 -29.84
CA PRO A 312 1.77 -5.61 -30.41
C PRO A 312 3.17 -6.20 -30.54
N MET A 313 3.50 -7.21 -29.74
CA MET A 313 4.85 -7.74 -29.64
C MET A 313 5.17 -8.74 -30.76
N GLN A 314 6.39 -8.68 -31.25
CA GLN A 314 6.94 -9.64 -32.20
C GLN A 314 7.68 -10.74 -31.44
N GLY A 315 7.31 -12.00 -31.71
CA GLY A 315 7.99 -13.14 -31.14
C GLY A 315 9.37 -13.41 -31.75
N ARG A 316 10.11 -14.30 -31.13
CA ARG A 316 11.40 -14.81 -31.56
C ARG A 316 11.33 -15.40 -32.98
N SER A 317 12.44 -15.30 -33.76
CA SER A 317 12.60 -15.94 -35.07
C SER A 317 12.48 -17.47 -34.92
N PRO A 318 11.46 -18.11 -35.51
CA PRO A 318 11.26 -19.55 -35.37
C PRO A 318 12.40 -20.33 -36.05
N GLY A 319 12.89 -21.37 -35.39
CA GLY A 319 13.90 -22.29 -35.95
C GLY A 319 15.31 -21.71 -36.11
N ARG A 320 15.56 -20.47 -35.65
CA ARG A 320 16.88 -19.82 -35.78
C ARG A 320 17.63 -19.81 -34.45
N ALA A 321 18.95 -20.01 -34.51
CA ALA A 321 19.85 -19.89 -33.36
C ALA A 321 20.42 -18.47 -33.24
N PRO A 322 20.89 -18.05 -32.04
CA PRO A 322 21.51 -16.72 -31.87
C PRO A 322 22.68 -16.37 -32.82
N ALA A 323 23.37 -17.38 -33.31
CA ALA A 323 24.46 -17.21 -34.28
C ALA A 323 23.98 -16.97 -35.73
N ASP A 324 22.68 -17.16 -36.01
CA ASP A 324 22.13 -16.92 -37.36
C ASP A 324 22.02 -15.41 -37.61
N PRO A 325 22.58 -14.88 -38.74
CA PRO A 325 22.49 -13.46 -39.10
C PRO A 325 21.05 -12.91 -39.19
N GLN A 326 20.07 -13.79 -39.37
CA GLN A 326 18.65 -13.41 -39.44
C GLN A 326 17.89 -13.73 -38.14
N TYR A 327 18.62 -13.96 -37.05
CA TYR A 327 18.02 -14.21 -35.75
C TYR A 327 17.49 -12.91 -35.13
N TYR A 328 16.29 -13.00 -34.54
CA TYR A 328 15.71 -12.00 -33.65
C TYR A 328 15.29 -12.66 -32.35
N PRO A 329 15.69 -12.11 -31.19
CA PRO A 329 15.36 -12.71 -29.89
C PRO A 329 13.89 -12.64 -29.49
N GLY A 330 13.11 -11.76 -30.12
CA GLY A 330 11.74 -11.41 -29.76
C GLY A 330 11.69 -10.17 -28.88
N ASP A 331 10.62 -9.38 -29.01
CA ASP A 331 10.40 -8.15 -28.25
C ASP A 331 10.42 -8.43 -26.73
N ASP A 332 9.98 -9.60 -26.31
CA ASP A 332 9.91 -10.06 -24.92
C ASP A 332 11.28 -10.36 -24.30
N ASN A 333 12.36 -10.42 -25.08
CA ASN A 333 13.71 -10.72 -24.60
C ASN A 333 14.68 -9.52 -24.68
N LEU A 334 14.18 -8.31 -24.93
CA LEU A 334 15.03 -7.12 -25.10
C LEU A 334 15.36 -6.40 -23.78
N HIS A 335 14.71 -6.76 -22.69
CA HIS A 335 14.78 -6.02 -21.42
C HIS A 335 16.10 -6.20 -20.64
N GLY A 336 16.91 -7.22 -20.96
CA GLY A 336 18.17 -7.48 -20.26
C GLY A 336 18.05 -7.70 -18.75
N GLY A 337 16.86 -8.04 -18.25
CA GLY A 337 16.56 -8.21 -16.82
C GLY A 337 16.23 -6.93 -16.05
N ALA A 338 16.22 -5.76 -16.72
CA ALA A 338 15.91 -4.47 -16.10
C ALA A 338 14.50 -3.97 -16.48
N PRO A 339 13.87 -3.08 -15.67
CA PRO A 339 12.62 -2.43 -16.05
C PRO A 339 12.75 -1.70 -17.38
N GLN A 340 11.77 -1.90 -18.26
CA GLN A 340 11.78 -1.37 -19.62
C GLN A 340 10.36 -1.05 -20.09
N LEU A 341 10.17 0.05 -20.79
CA LEU A 341 8.96 0.32 -21.56
C LEU A 341 9.22 0.20 -23.05
N GLN A 342 8.41 -0.58 -23.75
CA GLN A 342 8.38 -0.61 -25.21
C GLN A 342 7.17 0.17 -25.73
N VAL A 343 7.43 1.03 -26.72
CA VAL A 343 6.43 1.82 -27.43
C VAL A 343 6.36 1.30 -28.87
N HIS A 344 5.21 0.74 -29.22
CA HIS A 344 4.94 0.20 -30.54
C HIS A 344 4.03 1.15 -31.31
N ILE A 345 4.43 1.54 -32.51
CA ILE A 345 3.56 2.20 -33.48
C ILE A 345 3.20 1.16 -34.52
N ILE A 346 1.95 0.75 -34.56
CA ILE A 346 1.47 -0.37 -35.37
C ILE A 346 0.31 0.06 -36.26
N GLN A 347 0.20 -0.55 -37.42
CA GLN A 347 -0.95 -0.45 -38.28
C GLN A 347 -1.90 -1.63 -37.99
N MET A 348 -3.09 -1.32 -37.53
CA MET A 348 -4.13 -2.31 -37.34
C MET A 348 -4.78 -2.61 -38.68
N ARG A 349 -4.68 -3.88 -39.12
CA ARG A 349 -5.21 -4.33 -40.41
C ARG A 349 -5.61 -5.81 -40.36
N GLY A 350 -6.77 -6.12 -40.90
CA GLY A 350 -7.25 -7.51 -40.97
C GLY A 350 -7.90 -8.05 -39.70
N GLY A 351 -8.45 -9.25 -39.77
CA GLY A 351 -9.24 -9.84 -38.70
C GLY A 351 -10.54 -9.07 -38.45
N GLU A 352 -10.77 -8.67 -37.20
CA GLU A 352 -11.96 -7.91 -36.75
C GLU A 352 -11.79 -6.39 -36.92
N VAL A 353 -10.74 -5.92 -37.59
CA VAL A 353 -10.50 -4.48 -37.81
C VAL A 353 -11.50 -3.98 -38.86
N THR A 354 -12.34 -3.04 -38.48
CA THR A 354 -13.36 -2.45 -39.36
C THR A 354 -12.81 -1.31 -40.24
N GLN A 355 -11.80 -0.59 -39.71
CA GLN A 355 -11.09 0.48 -40.40
C GLN A 355 -9.60 0.39 -40.09
N GLU A 356 -8.76 0.44 -41.13
CA GLU A 356 -7.31 0.46 -40.93
C GLU A 356 -6.89 1.74 -40.22
N VAL A 357 -6.14 1.60 -39.13
CA VAL A 357 -5.68 2.72 -38.32
C VAL A 357 -4.26 2.47 -37.82
N THR A 358 -3.44 3.53 -37.84
CA THR A 358 -2.13 3.52 -37.17
C THR A 358 -2.30 4.01 -35.74
N THR A 359 -1.89 3.20 -34.76
CA THR A 359 -2.08 3.48 -33.33
C THR A 359 -0.86 3.12 -32.52
N THR A 360 -0.83 3.51 -31.25
CA THR A 360 0.22 3.14 -30.29
C THR A 360 -0.21 1.96 -29.43
N ALA A 361 0.77 1.16 -29.03
CA ALA A 361 0.63 0.16 -27.99
C ALA A 361 1.84 0.20 -27.05
N PHE A 362 1.64 -0.13 -25.79
CA PHE A 362 2.66 -0.12 -24.76
C PHE A 362 2.86 -1.52 -24.17
N ALA A 363 4.12 -1.84 -23.86
CA ALA A 363 4.49 -3.03 -23.13
C ALA A 363 5.53 -2.64 -22.05
N LEU A 364 5.15 -2.82 -20.79
CA LEU A 364 6.00 -2.53 -19.63
C LEU A 364 6.54 -3.84 -19.06
N TYR A 365 7.85 -3.94 -18.94
CA TYR A 365 8.51 -5.04 -18.25
C TYR A 365 8.95 -4.61 -16.85
N ILE A 366 8.54 -5.39 -15.85
CA ILE A 366 9.02 -5.27 -14.48
C ILE A 366 9.61 -6.61 -14.06
N PRO A 367 10.88 -6.65 -13.58
CA PRO A 367 11.54 -7.88 -13.18
C PRO A 367 10.74 -8.66 -12.14
N GLN A 368 10.62 -9.98 -12.37
CA GLN A 368 9.95 -10.89 -11.43
C GLN A 368 10.83 -11.12 -10.20
N ASN A 369 10.18 -11.31 -9.05
CA ASN A 369 10.84 -11.60 -7.77
C ASN A 369 11.82 -10.52 -7.28
N ASP A 370 11.81 -9.33 -7.85
CA ASP A 370 12.59 -8.20 -7.36
C ASP A 370 11.75 -7.40 -6.35
N THR A 371 12.11 -7.48 -5.07
CA THR A 371 11.39 -6.83 -3.97
C THR A 371 11.34 -5.30 -4.09
N ARG A 372 12.24 -4.68 -4.85
CA ARG A 372 12.20 -3.25 -5.13
C ARG A 372 10.92 -2.84 -5.86
N PHE A 373 10.37 -3.73 -6.69
CA PHE A 373 9.19 -3.49 -7.52
C PHE A 373 7.94 -4.18 -6.99
N ASP A 374 8.01 -4.86 -5.84
CA ASP A 374 6.86 -5.54 -5.23
C ASP A 374 5.91 -4.50 -4.58
N LEU A 375 5.23 -3.75 -5.43
CA LEU A 375 4.08 -2.93 -5.07
C LEU A 375 2.83 -3.61 -5.62
N ARG A 376 1.89 -3.88 -4.74
CA ARG A 376 0.62 -4.52 -5.08
C ARG A 376 -0.51 -3.57 -4.77
N TYR A 377 -1.36 -3.36 -5.74
CA TYR A 377 -2.56 -2.55 -5.58
C TYR A 377 -3.79 -3.42 -5.66
N VAL A 378 -4.79 -3.04 -4.92
CA VAL A 378 -6.13 -3.56 -5.06
C VAL A 378 -6.93 -2.56 -5.86
N VAL A 379 -7.47 -3.03 -6.95
CA VAL A 379 -8.28 -2.24 -7.87
C VAL A 379 -9.71 -2.71 -7.75
N ARG A 380 -10.64 -1.78 -7.59
CA ARG A 380 -12.06 -2.11 -7.63
C ARG A 380 -12.45 -2.51 -9.06
N ASP A 381 -13.08 -3.66 -9.20
CA ASP A 381 -13.66 -4.03 -10.51
C ASP A 381 -14.70 -2.98 -10.92
N PRO A 382 -14.66 -2.51 -12.18
CA PRO A 382 -15.73 -1.67 -12.71
C PRO A 382 -17.06 -2.45 -12.63
N GLN A 383 -18.07 -1.83 -12.04
CA GLN A 383 -19.45 -2.37 -12.00
C GLN A 383 -20.10 -2.26 -13.37
#